data_98a3ed9b7096bda6e58c5f3010f1cdbc
#
_entry.id   98a3ed9b7096bda6e58c5f3010f1cdbc
#
_cell.length_a   1.000
_cell.length_b   1.000
_cell.length_c   1.000
_cell.angle_alpha   90.00
_cell.angle_beta   90.00
_cell.angle_gamma   90.00
#
_symmetry.space_group_name_H-M   'P 1'
#
loop_
_entity.id
_entity.type
_entity.pdbx_description
1 polymer ?
#
loop_
_entity_poly.entity_id
_entity_poly.type
_entity_poly.pdbx_seq_one_letter_code
_entity_poly.pdbx_strand_id
1 'polypeptide(L)'
;MRVMWSIYNAIMFALIMLWTAAWISAALLARACGAGEDFALRMAARGWAPGVLLGAGVRLRVEGLERVDWSRPYLFVANHQSVIDNAALFRALPVPVRFLLKAEMARVPFLGWYARATGMLFIIRDARRSGPLLRREAAALLAAGHGLCLFPEGTRSLTGEVAPFKSGALQAAIDAGVAIVPVALQGAGRVLPVGGISGARPGPIRVGIGVPLETRVDGAPVPRQALADRAHADVLAMLRQWA
;
A
#
# COMPACT_ATOMS: atom_id res chain seq x y z
N MET A 1 31.01 13.15 7.59
CA MET A 1 30.10 12.07 7.15
C MET A 1 28.61 12.45 7.23
N ARG A 2 28.06 12.93 8.36
CA ARG A 2 26.60 13.27 8.46
C ARG A 2 26.15 14.32 7.44
N VAL A 3 26.90 15.40 7.27
CA VAL A 3 26.58 16.49 6.31
C VAL A 3 26.51 15.96 4.86
N MET A 4 27.47 15.15 4.47
CA MET A 4 27.53 14.52 3.14
C MET A 4 26.28 13.68 2.84
N TRP A 5 25.84 12.87 3.83
CA TRP A 5 24.61 12.08 3.71
C TRP A 5 23.35 12.96 3.63
N SER A 6 23.33 14.07 4.38
CA SER A 6 22.16 14.99 4.33
C SER A 6 22.07 15.66 2.95
N ILE A 7 23.19 16.10 2.37
CA ILE A 7 23.21 16.68 1.02
C ILE A 7 22.80 15.63 -0.03
N TYR A 8 23.38 14.44 0.03
CA TYR A 8 23.02 13.34 -0.86
C TYR A 8 21.52 13.03 -0.79
N ASN A 9 20.98 12.85 0.43
CA ASN A 9 19.56 12.55 0.63
C ASN A 9 18.64 13.69 0.14
N ALA A 10 19.06 14.96 0.29
CA ALA A 10 18.29 16.10 -0.21
C ALA A 10 18.24 16.12 -1.75
N ILE A 11 19.37 15.85 -2.40
CA ILE A 11 19.45 15.76 -3.87
C ILE A 11 18.61 14.58 -4.37
N MET A 12 18.76 13.40 -3.78
CA MET A 12 18.00 12.22 -4.16
C MET A 12 16.49 12.42 -3.94
N PHE A 13 16.12 13.06 -2.84
CA PHE A 13 14.72 13.42 -2.58
C PHE A 13 14.15 14.36 -3.64
N ALA A 14 14.91 15.42 -4.01
CA ALA A 14 14.49 16.34 -5.07
C ALA A 14 14.31 15.60 -6.41
N LEU A 15 15.24 14.71 -6.77
CA LEU A 15 15.13 13.89 -7.99
C LEU A 15 13.92 12.96 -7.96
N ILE A 16 13.64 12.31 -6.81
CA ILE A 16 12.46 11.47 -6.62
C ILE A 16 11.19 12.30 -6.74
N MET A 17 11.16 13.53 -6.23
CA MET A 17 9.99 14.42 -6.37
C MET A 17 9.77 14.83 -7.82
N LEU A 18 10.82 15.18 -8.56
CA LEU A 18 10.73 15.48 -10.00
C LEU A 18 10.26 14.26 -10.80
N TRP A 19 10.83 13.08 -10.50
CA TRP A 19 10.40 11.80 -11.07
C TRP A 19 8.93 11.54 -10.82
N THR A 20 8.48 11.73 -9.57
CA THR A 20 7.08 11.55 -9.17
C THR A 20 6.16 12.51 -9.90
N ALA A 21 6.54 13.79 -9.98
CA ALA A 21 5.76 14.79 -10.72
C ALA A 21 5.66 14.42 -12.21
N ALA A 22 6.74 14.01 -12.85
CA ALA A 22 6.75 13.61 -14.25
C ALA A 22 5.83 12.40 -14.52
N TRP A 23 5.92 11.35 -13.68
CA TRP A 23 5.07 10.16 -13.83
C TRP A 23 3.60 10.44 -13.53
N ILE A 24 3.29 11.26 -12.55
CA ILE A 24 1.92 11.68 -12.27
C ILE A 24 1.36 12.50 -13.46
N SER A 25 2.14 13.45 -14.00
CA SER A 25 1.73 14.23 -15.16
C SER A 25 1.45 13.33 -16.38
N ALA A 26 2.33 12.36 -16.65
CA ALA A 26 2.13 11.39 -17.72
C ALA A 26 0.88 10.54 -17.51
N ALA A 27 0.64 10.08 -16.27
CA ALA A 27 -0.56 9.30 -15.93
C ALA A 27 -1.85 10.13 -16.07
N LEU A 28 -1.84 11.40 -15.64
CA LEU A 28 -2.98 12.31 -15.78
C LEU A 28 -3.25 12.63 -17.25
N LEU A 29 -2.21 12.82 -18.06
CA LEU A 29 -2.35 13.00 -19.51
C LEU A 29 -2.95 11.75 -20.16
N ALA A 30 -2.45 10.56 -19.83
CA ALA A 30 -3.02 9.32 -20.32
C ALA A 30 -4.50 9.18 -19.94
N ARG A 31 -4.89 9.55 -18.70
CA ARG A 31 -6.29 9.59 -18.26
C ARG A 31 -7.12 10.58 -19.08
N ALA A 32 -6.60 11.76 -19.32
CA ALA A 32 -7.26 12.78 -20.15
C ALA A 32 -7.45 12.32 -21.60
N CYS A 33 -6.54 11.49 -22.12
CA CYS A 33 -6.64 10.85 -23.42
C CYS A 33 -7.51 9.57 -23.43
N GLY A 34 -8.26 9.28 -22.35
CA GLY A 34 -9.20 8.16 -22.30
C GLY A 34 -8.61 6.83 -21.78
N ALA A 35 -7.36 6.79 -21.33
CA ALA A 35 -6.82 5.58 -20.73
C ALA A 35 -7.58 5.21 -19.45
N GLY A 36 -7.81 3.91 -19.20
CA GLY A 36 -8.47 3.42 -17.99
C GLY A 36 -7.66 3.67 -16.71
N GLU A 37 -8.32 3.63 -15.55
CA GLU A 37 -7.68 3.80 -14.23
C GLU A 37 -6.58 2.78 -14.00
N ASP A 38 -6.83 1.52 -14.34
CA ASP A 38 -5.87 0.42 -14.18
C ASP A 38 -4.61 0.59 -15.04
N PHE A 39 -4.72 1.26 -16.20
CA PHE A 39 -3.55 1.61 -16.99
C PHE A 39 -2.64 2.59 -16.23
N ALA A 40 -3.21 3.65 -15.65
CA ALA A 40 -2.46 4.62 -14.86
C ALA A 40 -1.83 3.99 -13.59
N LEU A 41 -2.53 3.01 -12.96
CA LEU A 41 -1.98 2.25 -11.84
C LEU A 41 -0.82 1.33 -12.28
N ARG A 42 -0.93 0.68 -13.46
CA ARG A 42 0.18 -0.10 -14.04
C ARG A 42 1.38 0.77 -14.40
N MET A 43 1.16 2.02 -14.85
CA MET A 43 2.25 2.98 -15.04
C MET A 43 3.01 3.23 -13.73
N ALA A 44 2.28 3.41 -12.62
CA ALA A 44 2.91 3.57 -11.31
C ALA A 44 3.73 2.31 -10.91
N ALA A 45 3.19 1.12 -11.11
CA ALA A 45 3.84 -0.14 -10.76
C ALA A 45 5.10 -0.43 -11.59
N ARG A 46 5.06 -0.11 -12.90
CA ARG A 46 6.11 -0.47 -13.86
C ARG A 46 7.16 0.63 -14.09
N GLY A 47 6.81 1.88 -13.84
CA GLY A 47 7.67 3.02 -14.11
C GLY A 47 7.98 3.84 -12.84
N TRP A 48 6.96 4.42 -12.20
CA TRP A 48 7.16 5.27 -11.04
C TRP A 48 7.83 4.54 -9.87
N ALA A 49 7.29 3.41 -9.46
CA ALA A 49 7.76 2.68 -8.28
C ALA A 49 9.21 2.17 -8.43
N PRO A 50 9.63 1.56 -9.56
CA PRO A 50 11.03 1.21 -9.78
C PRO A 50 11.99 2.40 -9.67
N GLY A 51 11.63 3.56 -10.23
CA GLY A 51 12.48 4.76 -10.15
C GLY A 51 12.59 5.30 -8.72
N VAL A 52 11.49 5.31 -7.94
CA VAL A 52 11.52 5.69 -6.52
C VAL A 52 12.39 4.73 -5.72
N LEU A 53 12.23 3.43 -5.92
CA LEU A 53 12.99 2.41 -5.20
C LEU A 53 14.49 2.47 -5.56
N LEU A 54 14.81 2.64 -6.84
CA LEU A 54 16.18 2.81 -7.31
C LEU A 54 16.82 4.08 -6.72
N GLY A 55 16.10 5.22 -6.79
CA GLY A 55 16.56 6.49 -6.23
C GLY A 55 16.80 6.43 -4.71
N ALA A 56 16.00 5.63 -4.00
CA ALA A 56 16.21 5.36 -2.57
C ALA A 56 17.27 4.28 -2.29
N GLY A 57 17.88 3.69 -3.31
CA GLY A 57 18.86 2.61 -3.18
C GLY A 57 18.29 1.31 -2.62
N VAL A 58 17.00 1.03 -2.93
CA VAL A 58 16.29 -0.16 -2.45
C VAL A 58 16.65 -1.38 -3.28
N ARG A 59 16.95 -2.48 -2.60
CA ARG A 59 16.94 -3.83 -3.17
C ARG A 59 15.68 -4.55 -2.75
N LEU A 60 14.68 -4.56 -3.64
CA LEU A 60 13.40 -5.19 -3.38
C LEU A 60 13.50 -6.72 -3.58
N ARG A 61 12.99 -7.48 -2.61
CA ARG A 61 12.76 -8.94 -2.69
C ARG A 61 11.29 -9.22 -2.45
N VAL A 62 10.70 -10.06 -3.28
CA VAL A 62 9.28 -10.43 -3.19
C VAL A 62 9.19 -11.94 -3.12
N GLU A 63 8.40 -12.45 -2.18
CA GLU A 63 8.21 -13.87 -1.91
C GLU A 63 6.71 -14.19 -1.79
N GLY A 64 6.28 -15.40 -2.15
CA GLY A 64 4.91 -15.86 -1.96
C GLY A 64 3.93 -15.46 -3.05
N LEU A 65 4.39 -14.95 -4.19
CA LEU A 65 3.51 -14.60 -5.32
C LEU A 65 2.73 -15.81 -5.85
N GLU A 66 3.29 -17.00 -5.75
CA GLU A 66 2.71 -18.27 -6.17
C GLU A 66 1.52 -18.73 -5.30
N ARG A 67 1.30 -18.10 -4.14
CA ARG A 67 0.23 -18.44 -3.19
C ARG A 67 -1.12 -17.83 -3.56
N VAL A 68 -1.15 -16.92 -4.52
CA VAL A 68 -2.32 -16.08 -4.84
C VAL A 68 -2.75 -16.30 -6.27
N ASP A 69 -4.04 -16.53 -6.47
CA ASP A 69 -4.67 -16.50 -7.78
C ASP A 69 -4.92 -15.04 -8.21
N TRP A 70 -4.02 -14.50 -9.03
CA TRP A 70 -4.05 -13.10 -9.46
C TRP A 70 -5.18 -12.75 -10.44
N SER A 71 -6.03 -13.71 -10.80
CA SER A 71 -7.24 -13.44 -11.60
C SER A 71 -8.40 -12.92 -10.77
N ARG A 72 -8.31 -13.00 -9.42
CA ARG A 72 -9.35 -12.58 -8.47
C ARG A 72 -9.02 -11.22 -7.84
N PRO A 73 -10.03 -10.43 -7.46
CA PRO A 73 -9.82 -9.24 -6.65
C PRO A 73 -9.50 -9.62 -5.18
N TYR A 74 -8.71 -8.79 -4.51
CA TYR A 74 -8.33 -9.00 -3.11
C TYR A 74 -8.27 -7.69 -2.33
N LEU A 75 -8.57 -7.78 -1.04
CA LEU A 75 -8.14 -6.79 -0.07
C LEU A 75 -6.75 -7.17 0.46
N PHE A 76 -5.72 -6.43 0.08
CA PHE A 76 -4.37 -6.59 0.63
C PHE A 76 -4.26 -5.83 1.95
N VAL A 77 -3.80 -6.50 3.00
CA VAL A 77 -3.59 -5.89 4.32
C VAL A 77 -2.13 -6.02 4.72
N ALA A 78 -1.46 -4.89 4.89
CA ALA A 78 -0.03 -4.85 5.12
C ALA A 78 0.32 -4.12 6.42
N ASN A 79 1.44 -4.48 7.07
CA ASN A 79 2.05 -3.64 8.10
C ASN A 79 2.66 -2.38 7.46
N HIS A 80 2.80 -1.31 8.24
CA HIS A 80 3.19 0.01 7.74
C HIS A 80 4.39 0.58 8.47
N GLN A 81 5.51 0.74 7.79
CA GLN A 81 6.76 1.25 8.34
C GLN A 81 7.16 2.62 7.76
N SER A 82 6.81 2.88 6.50
CA SER A 82 7.32 4.04 5.77
C SER A 82 6.41 4.45 4.61
N VAL A 83 6.53 5.68 4.16
CA VAL A 83 5.86 6.12 2.91
C VAL A 83 6.36 5.36 1.67
N ILE A 84 7.56 4.79 1.70
CA ILE A 84 8.12 3.99 0.61
C ILE A 84 7.44 2.62 0.49
N ASP A 85 6.65 2.18 1.50
CA ASP A 85 5.86 0.95 1.45
C ASP A 85 4.93 0.93 0.24
N ASN A 86 4.33 2.08 -0.10
CA ASN A 86 3.45 2.19 -1.27
C ASN A 86 4.20 1.87 -2.57
N ALA A 87 5.43 2.40 -2.74
CA ALA A 87 6.24 2.09 -3.92
C ALA A 87 6.65 0.61 -3.95
N ALA A 88 7.01 0.04 -2.78
CA ALA A 88 7.35 -1.38 -2.68
C ALA A 88 6.14 -2.26 -3.04
N LEU A 89 4.93 -1.94 -2.56
CA LEU A 89 3.70 -2.66 -2.87
C LEU A 89 3.27 -2.49 -4.33
N PHE A 90 3.33 -1.28 -4.90
CA PHE A 90 3.08 -1.09 -6.33
C PHE A 90 4.00 -1.96 -7.20
N ARG A 91 5.28 -2.10 -6.81
CA ARG A 91 6.24 -2.91 -7.57
C ARG A 91 6.09 -4.40 -7.32
N ALA A 92 5.70 -4.81 -6.11
CA ALA A 92 5.59 -6.20 -5.70
C ALA A 92 4.32 -6.89 -6.23
N LEU A 93 3.18 -6.17 -6.23
CA LEU A 93 1.90 -6.75 -6.62
C LEU A 93 1.75 -6.73 -8.16
N PRO A 94 1.46 -7.87 -8.81
CA PRO A 94 1.38 -7.96 -10.27
C PRO A 94 0.08 -7.39 -10.84
N VAL A 95 -0.87 -7.02 -9.99
CA VAL A 95 -2.19 -6.46 -10.34
C VAL A 95 -2.28 -4.99 -9.99
N PRO A 96 -3.14 -4.21 -10.67
CA PRO A 96 -3.43 -2.84 -10.26
C PRO A 96 -4.05 -2.82 -8.86
N VAL A 97 -3.48 -1.99 -7.97
CA VAL A 97 -4.02 -1.82 -6.62
C VAL A 97 -4.27 -0.36 -6.32
N ARG A 98 -5.37 -0.11 -5.65
CA ARG A 98 -5.71 1.18 -5.09
C ARG A 98 -5.33 1.22 -3.62
N PHE A 99 -5.02 2.39 -3.10
CA PHE A 99 -4.67 2.56 -1.69
C PHE A 99 -5.71 3.40 -0.96
N LEU A 100 -5.81 3.15 0.33
CA LEU A 100 -6.54 4.01 1.24
C LEU A 100 -5.58 5.08 1.77
N LEU A 101 -5.85 6.33 1.41
CA LEU A 101 -5.01 7.50 1.71
C LEU A 101 -5.68 8.38 2.78
N LYS A 102 -4.88 9.14 3.53
CA LYS A 102 -5.43 10.20 4.40
C LYS A 102 -6.05 11.30 3.56
N ALA A 103 -7.18 11.84 4.00
CA ALA A 103 -7.92 12.88 3.27
C ALA A 103 -7.08 14.14 2.97
N GLU A 104 -6.10 14.45 3.83
CA GLU A 104 -5.17 15.56 3.61
C GLU A 104 -4.33 15.36 2.34
N MET A 105 -4.07 14.10 1.94
CA MET A 105 -3.35 13.81 0.69
C MET A 105 -4.11 14.23 -0.56
N ALA A 106 -5.44 14.32 -0.49
CA ALA A 106 -6.26 14.82 -1.58
C ALA A 106 -5.95 16.29 -1.95
N ARG A 107 -5.38 17.06 -1.01
CA ARG A 107 -5.03 18.47 -1.19
C ARG A 107 -3.60 18.67 -1.68
N VAL A 108 -2.77 17.62 -1.67
CA VAL A 108 -1.39 17.71 -2.18
C VAL A 108 -1.42 17.78 -3.70
N PRO A 109 -0.88 18.84 -4.32
CA PRO A 109 -0.82 18.96 -5.78
C PRO A 109 -0.18 17.72 -6.41
N PHE A 110 -0.56 17.40 -7.63
CA PHE A 110 -0.19 16.19 -8.36
C PHE A 110 -0.69 14.90 -7.69
N LEU A 111 -0.29 14.62 -6.45
CA LEU A 111 -0.66 13.39 -5.74
C LEU A 111 -2.18 13.26 -5.57
N GLY A 112 -2.83 14.32 -5.10
CA GLY A 112 -4.29 14.33 -4.91
C GLY A 112 -5.06 14.24 -6.25
N TRP A 113 -4.53 14.83 -7.31
CA TRP A 113 -5.12 14.71 -8.66
C TRP A 113 -4.99 13.28 -9.19
N TYR A 114 -3.80 12.70 -9.08
CA TYR A 114 -3.54 11.30 -9.45
C TYR A 114 -4.44 10.34 -8.66
N ALA A 115 -4.50 10.51 -7.35
CA ALA A 115 -5.27 9.64 -6.47
C ALA A 115 -6.76 9.64 -6.85
N ARG A 116 -7.34 10.81 -7.13
CA ARG A 116 -8.72 10.92 -7.64
C ARG A 116 -8.89 10.29 -9.03
N ALA A 117 -7.96 10.56 -9.94
CA ALA A 117 -8.01 10.05 -11.31
C ALA A 117 -7.82 8.53 -11.43
N THR A 118 -7.33 7.88 -10.37
CA THR A 118 -7.08 6.42 -10.32
C THR A 118 -7.97 5.68 -9.32
N GLY A 119 -9.00 6.33 -8.77
CA GLY A 119 -9.97 5.70 -7.87
C GLY A 119 -9.40 5.32 -6.50
N MET A 120 -8.36 6.02 -6.01
CA MET A 120 -7.89 5.86 -4.64
C MET A 120 -8.94 6.34 -3.65
N LEU A 121 -9.05 5.68 -2.51
CA LEU A 121 -9.98 6.04 -1.46
C LEU A 121 -9.33 6.97 -0.42
N PHE A 122 -10.15 7.83 0.20
CA PHE A 122 -9.66 8.78 1.19
C PHE A 122 -10.37 8.58 2.53
N ILE A 123 -9.58 8.47 3.60
CA ILE A 123 -10.08 8.36 4.97
C ILE A 123 -9.93 9.69 5.71
N ILE A 124 -11.02 10.17 6.29
CA ILE A 124 -11.04 11.31 7.21
C ILE A 124 -10.84 10.77 8.62
N ARG A 125 -10.07 11.48 9.46
CA ARG A 125 -9.77 11.04 10.85
C ARG A 125 -11.02 10.88 11.72
N ASP A 126 -12.12 11.58 11.42
CA ASP A 126 -13.41 11.38 12.11
C ASP A 126 -14.11 10.12 11.55
N ALA A 127 -13.64 8.97 12.04
CA ALA A 127 -14.11 7.64 11.60
C ALA A 127 -15.60 7.39 11.88
N ARG A 128 -16.23 8.13 12.80
CA ARG A 128 -17.66 7.93 13.14
C ARG A 128 -18.56 8.43 12.02
N ARG A 129 -18.20 9.53 11.34
CA ARG A 129 -19.01 10.11 10.25
C ARG A 129 -18.65 9.54 8.87
N SER A 130 -17.39 9.27 8.60
CA SER A 130 -16.91 8.84 7.29
C SER A 130 -16.81 7.31 7.14
N GLY A 131 -16.75 6.56 8.24
CA GLY A 131 -16.55 5.11 8.24
C GLY A 131 -17.56 4.32 7.41
N PRO A 132 -18.88 4.53 7.57
CA PRO A 132 -19.89 3.79 6.79
C PRO A 132 -19.80 4.05 5.28
N LEU A 133 -19.58 5.31 4.86
CA LEU A 133 -19.46 5.68 3.45
C LEU A 133 -18.20 5.05 2.83
N LEU A 134 -17.05 5.22 3.49
CA LEU A 134 -15.79 4.64 3.05
C LEU A 134 -15.88 3.12 2.93
N ARG A 135 -16.50 2.44 3.91
CA ARG A 135 -16.74 0.99 3.87
C ARG A 135 -17.53 0.61 2.63
N ARG A 136 -18.62 1.35 2.33
CA ARG A 136 -19.48 1.11 1.15
C ARG A 136 -18.70 1.31 -0.15
N GLU A 137 -17.93 2.39 -0.25
CA GLU A 137 -17.09 2.67 -1.42
C GLU A 137 -16.01 1.58 -1.61
N ALA A 138 -15.33 1.18 -0.54
CA ALA A 138 -14.34 0.11 -0.59
C ALA A 138 -14.95 -1.24 -0.97
N ALA A 139 -16.12 -1.59 -0.43
CA ALA A 139 -16.84 -2.81 -0.79
C ALA A 139 -17.28 -2.80 -2.27
N ALA A 140 -17.81 -1.68 -2.75
CA ALA A 140 -18.19 -1.53 -4.16
C ALA A 140 -16.98 -1.66 -5.10
N LEU A 141 -15.84 -1.08 -4.74
CA LEU A 141 -14.59 -1.18 -5.50
C LEU A 141 -14.10 -2.63 -5.59
N LEU A 142 -14.11 -3.36 -4.47
CA LEU A 142 -13.74 -4.77 -4.43
C LEU A 142 -14.72 -5.65 -5.23
N ALA A 143 -16.03 -5.41 -5.08
CA ALA A 143 -17.08 -6.12 -5.84
C ALA A 143 -17.00 -5.86 -7.35
N ALA A 144 -16.49 -4.70 -7.77
CA ALA A 144 -16.23 -4.37 -9.17
C ALA A 144 -14.96 -5.06 -9.74
N GLY A 145 -14.28 -5.91 -8.96
CA GLY A 145 -13.11 -6.66 -9.40
C GLY A 145 -11.78 -5.94 -9.22
N HIS A 146 -11.73 -4.85 -8.46
CA HIS A 146 -10.52 -4.08 -8.25
C HIS A 146 -9.79 -4.49 -6.96
N GLY A 147 -8.45 -4.47 -6.98
CA GLY A 147 -7.63 -4.66 -5.79
C GLY A 147 -7.56 -3.40 -4.94
N LEU A 148 -7.68 -3.57 -3.62
CA LEU A 148 -7.49 -2.51 -2.63
C LEU A 148 -6.41 -2.91 -1.63
N CYS A 149 -5.51 -1.99 -1.31
CA CYS A 149 -4.49 -2.19 -0.29
C CYS A 149 -4.64 -1.15 0.82
N LEU A 150 -4.55 -1.62 2.06
CA LEU A 150 -4.62 -0.75 3.23
C LEU A 150 -3.68 -1.24 4.35
N PHE A 151 -3.41 -0.32 5.27
CA PHE A 151 -2.59 -0.56 6.44
C PHE A 151 -3.50 -0.55 7.68
N PRO A 152 -3.93 -1.72 8.19
CA PRO A 152 -4.95 -1.79 9.24
C PRO A 152 -4.47 -1.33 10.62
N GLU A 153 -3.18 -1.08 10.80
CA GLU A 153 -2.62 -0.40 11.96
C GLU A 153 -3.13 1.05 12.08
N GLY A 154 -3.41 1.70 10.93
CA GLY A 154 -3.89 3.08 10.82
C GLY A 154 -2.81 4.15 11.04
N THR A 155 -1.57 3.75 11.30
CA THR A 155 -0.40 4.63 11.40
C THR A 155 0.86 3.86 11.04
N ARG A 156 1.96 4.57 10.77
CA ARG A 156 3.28 3.96 10.58
C ARG A 156 3.89 3.59 11.92
N SER A 157 4.52 2.43 11.99
CA SER A 157 5.31 2.02 13.15
C SER A 157 6.57 2.89 13.28
N LEU A 158 6.85 3.34 14.51
CA LEU A 158 8.08 4.06 14.85
C LEU A 158 9.18 3.11 15.36
N THR A 159 8.79 1.97 15.92
CA THR A 159 9.69 0.98 16.53
C THR A 159 10.05 -0.15 15.59
N GLY A 160 9.29 -0.33 14.50
CA GLY A 160 9.36 -1.49 13.62
C GLY A 160 8.45 -2.63 14.05
N GLU A 161 7.83 -2.56 15.23
CA GLU A 161 6.83 -3.51 15.67
C GLU A 161 5.51 -3.33 14.92
N VAL A 162 4.78 -4.41 14.70
CA VAL A 162 3.48 -4.40 14.03
C VAL A 162 2.39 -4.27 15.08
N ALA A 163 1.64 -3.19 15.02
CA ALA A 163 0.50 -2.98 15.91
C ALA A 163 -0.69 -3.89 15.53
N PRO A 164 -1.58 -4.20 16.47
CA PRO A 164 -2.77 -4.99 16.18
C PRO A 164 -3.60 -4.42 15.03
N PHE A 165 -4.12 -5.30 14.18
CA PHE A 165 -4.92 -4.90 13.04
C PHE A 165 -6.34 -4.51 13.44
N LYS A 166 -6.78 -3.31 13.04
CA LYS A 166 -8.14 -2.82 13.29
C LYS A 166 -9.13 -3.61 12.46
N SER A 167 -9.97 -4.42 13.08
CA SER A 167 -10.92 -5.30 12.41
C SER A 167 -11.95 -4.56 11.53
N GLY A 168 -12.27 -3.31 11.86
CA GLY A 168 -13.14 -2.46 11.03
C GLY A 168 -12.60 -2.20 9.63
N ALA A 169 -11.29 -2.25 9.44
CA ALA A 169 -10.65 -2.06 8.14
C ALA A 169 -10.94 -3.21 7.16
N LEU A 170 -11.24 -4.41 7.67
CA LEU A 170 -11.48 -5.61 6.87
C LEU A 170 -12.96 -5.78 6.46
N GLN A 171 -13.86 -4.99 7.05
CA GLN A 171 -15.30 -5.17 6.87
C GLN A 171 -15.74 -5.02 5.40
N ALA A 172 -15.08 -4.15 4.64
CA ALA A 172 -15.38 -3.97 3.22
C ALA A 172 -15.17 -5.26 2.39
N ALA A 173 -14.14 -6.05 2.72
CA ALA A 173 -13.90 -7.33 2.06
C ALA A 173 -14.97 -8.37 2.41
N ILE A 174 -15.43 -8.41 3.67
CA ILE A 174 -16.51 -9.27 4.12
C ILE A 174 -17.81 -8.93 3.40
N ASP A 175 -18.12 -7.63 3.27
CA ASP A 175 -19.33 -7.14 2.59
C ASP A 175 -19.32 -7.50 1.10
N ALA A 176 -18.14 -7.40 0.47
CA ALA A 176 -17.94 -7.73 -0.94
C ALA A 176 -17.79 -9.24 -1.20
N GLY A 177 -17.62 -10.07 -0.16
CA GLY A 177 -17.30 -11.50 -0.32
C GLY A 177 -15.92 -11.76 -0.96
N VAL A 178 -14.98 -10.83 -0.79
CA VAL A 178 -13.64 -10.87 -1.38
C VAL A 178 -12.62 -11.32 -0.34
N ALA A 179 -11.69 -12.20 -0.72
CA ALA A 179 -10.67 -12.70 0.18
C ALA A 179 -9.64 -11.62 0.56
N ILE A 180 -9.00 -11.80 1.71
CA ILE A 180 -7.98 -10.91 2.26
C ILE A 180 -6.61 -11.55 2.09
N VAL A 181 -5.63 -10.82 1.55
CA VAL A 181 -4.24 -11.28 1.45
C VAL A 181 -3.39 -10.52 2.46
N PRO A 182 -2.85 -11.21 3.48
CA PRO A 182 -1.85 -10.62 4.37
C PRO A 182 -0.55 -10.36 3.63
N VAL A 183 0.05 -9.19 3.83
CA VAL A 183 1.32 -8.80 3.21
C VAL A 183 2.29 -8.31 4.28
N ALA A 184 3.46 -8.89 4.36
CA ALA A 184 4.52 -8.47 5.26
C ALA A 184 5.51 -7.55 4.56
N LEU A 185 5.86 -6.44 5.21
CA LEU A 185 6.89 -5.50 4.77
C LEU A 185 7.99 -5.42 5.81
N GLN A 186 9.25 -5.62 5.39
CA GLN A 186 10.42 -5.48 6.26
C GLN A 186 11.47 -4.58 5.61
N GLY A 187 12.10 -3.72 6.41
CA GLY A 187 13.24 -2.90 6.01
C GLY A 187 12.89 -1.49 5.54
N ALA A 188 11.65 -1.21 5.19
CA ALA A 188 11.23 0.11 4.68
C ALA A 188 11.46 1.25 5.70
N GLY A 189 11.22 0.99 6.98
CA GLY A 189 11.48 1.96 8.05
C GLY A 189 12.98 2.27 8.27
N ARG A 190 13.87 1.33 7.90
CA ARG A 190 15.33 1.57 7.90
C ARG A 190 15.77 2.36 6.68
N VAL A 191 15.16 2.10 5.52
CA VAL A 191 15.48 2.81 4.27
C VAL A 191 15.00 4.26 4.34
N LEU A 192 13.77 4.49 4.75
CA LEU A 192 13.20 5.84 4.90
C LEU A 192 12.41 5.93 6.21
N PRO A 193 13.08 6.36 7.30
CA PRO A 193 12.45 6.50 8.62
C PRO A 193 11.32 7.53 8.66
N VAL A 194 10.41 7.37 9.62
CA VAL A 194 9.30 8.32 9.84
C VAL A 194 9.81 9.74 10.19
N GLY A 195 11.00 9.86 10.75
CA GLY A 195 11.63 11.15 11.12
C GLY A 195 12.14 12.00 9.94
N GLY A 196 11.99 11.53 8.70
CA GLY A 196 12.34 12.29 7.51
C GLY A 196 13.55 11.79 6.73
N ILE A 197 13.86 12.53 5.66
CA ILE A 197 14.87 12.14 4.66
C ILE A 197 16.31 12.14 5.17
N SER A 198 16.64 12.92 6.19
CA SER A 198 18.00 12.99 6.75
C SER A 198 18.46 11.63 7.30
N GLY A 199 17.54 10.81 7.78
CA GLY A 199 17.78 9.44 8.24
C GLY A 199 17.76 8.37 7.14
N ALA A 200 17.46 8.73 5.89
CA ALA A 200 17.35 7.76 4.82
C ALA A 200 18.70 7.07 4.53
N ARG A 201 18.64 5.76 4.28
CA ARG A 201 19.81 4.92 3.96
C ARG A 201 19.42 3.86 2.93
N PRO A 202 20.24 3.61 1.92
CA PRO A 202 20.05 2.48 1.01
C PRO A 202 19.96 1.16 1.76
N GLY A 203 19.11 0.25 1.29
CA GLY A 203 18.97 -1.04 1.95
C GLY A 203 17.99 -1.99 1.29
N PRO A 204 17.89 -3.23 1.81
CA PRO A 204 16.92 -4.18 1.34
C PRO A 204 15.52 -3.86 1.88
N ILE A 205 14.50 -4.04 1.02
CA ILE A 205 13.11 -4.17 1.42
C ILE A 205 12.63 -5.56 1.00
N ARG A 206 12.00 -6.30 1.93
CA ARG A 206 11.35 -7.56 1.65
C ARG A 206 9.84 -7.37 1.70
N VAL A 207 9.14 -8.01 0.75
CA VAL A 207 7.68 -8.07 0.67
C VAL A 207 7.29 -9.55 0.64
N GLY A 208 6.55 -10.01 1.63
CA GLY A 208 6.01 -11.37 1.69
C GLY A 208 4.52 -11.35 1.43
N ILE A 209 4.07 -12.19 0.51
CA ILE A 209 2.67 -12.39 0.18
C ILE A 209 2.19 -13.63 0.92
N GLY A 210 1.20 -13.48 1.77
CA GLY A 210 0.58 -14.58 2.52
C GLY A 210 -0.46 -15.35 1.70
N VAL A 211 -0.98 -16.42 2.29
CA VAL A 211 -2.09 -17.19 1.72
C VAL A 211 -3.38 -16.38 1.88
N PRO A 212 -4.25 -16.31 0.85
CA PRO A 212 -5.53 -15.64 0.95
C PRO A 212 -6.41 -16.22 2.06
N LEU A 213 -7.04 -15.34 2.83
CA LEU A 213 -8.01 -15.66 3.88
C LEU A 213 -9.41 -15.42 3.31
N GLU A 214 -10.19 -16.48 3.16
CA GLU A 214 -11.56 -16.35 2.68
C GLU A 214 -12.42 -15.63 3.74
N THR A 215 -13.27 -14.72 3.29
CA THR A 215 -14.17 -13.94 4.16
C THR A 215 -15.49 -14.64 4.44
N ARG A 216 -15.74 -15.78 3.76
CA ARG A 216 -16.90 -16.65 3.95
C ARG A 216 -16.46 -18.10 4.00
N VAL A 217 -17.07 -18.87 4.89
CA VAL A 217 -16.91 -20.32 5.00
C VAL A 217 -18.32 -20.91 5.04
N ASP A 218 -18.60 -21.89 4.19
CA ASP A 218 -19.93 -22.51 4.04
C ASP A 218 -21.07 -21.49 3.85
N GLY A 219 -20.77 -20.40 3.11
CA GLY A 219 -21.71 -19.30 2.85
C GLY A 219 -21.87 -18.29 3.99
N ALA A 220 -21.41 -18.59 5.20
CA ALA A 220 -21.47 -17.69 6.34
C ALA A 220 -20.26 -16.74 6.39
N PRO A 221 -20.44 -15.45 6.76
CA PRO A 221 -19.32 -14.53 6.91
C PRO A 221 -18.47 -14.91 8.12
N VAL A 222 -17.13 -14.88 7.93
CA VAL A 222 -16.18 -15.06 9.03
C VAL A 222 -16.17 -13.79 9.90
N PRO A 223 -16.16 -13.91 11.24
CA PRO A 223 -16.08 -12.76 12.13
C PRO A 223 -14.88 -11.87 11.81
N ARG A 224 -15.12 -10.57 11.65
CA ARG A 224 -14.08 -9.60 11.26
C ARG A 224 -12.88 -9.57 12.20
N GLN A 225 -13.08 -9.82 13.50
CA GLN A 225 -12.01 -9.85 14.49
C GLN A 225 -11.12 -11.07 14.25
N ALA A 226 -11.69 -12.23 14.01
CA ALA A 226 -10.94 -13.45 13.70
C ALA A 226 -10.08 -13.29 12.42
N LEU A 227 -10.62 -12.62 11.38
CA LEU A 227 -9.85 -12.31 10.17
C LEU A 227 -8.70 -11.34 10.46
N ALA A 228 -8.93 -10.31 11.28
CA ALA A 228 -7.89 -9.34 11.63
C ALA A 228 -6.77 -9.99 12.44
N ASP A 229 -7.13 -10.81 13.44
CA ASP A 229 -6.16 -11.53 14.27
C ASP A 229 -5.36 -12.54 13.44
N ARG A 230 -6.01 -13.25 12.54
CA ARG A 230 -5.34 -14.18 11.63
C ARG A 230 -4.41 -13.47 10.67
N ALA A 231 -4.87 -12.41 9.99
CA ALA A 231 -4.02 -11.63 9.07
C ALA A 231 -2.81 -11.02 9.79
N HIS A 232 -3.00 -10.52 11.01
CA HIS A 232 -1.92 -10.01 11.85
C HIS A 232 -0.92 -11.11 12.21
N ALA A 233 -1.40 -12.29 12.64
CA ALA A 233 -0.56 -13.43 12.98
C ALA A 233 0.26 -13.92 11.77
N ASP A 234 -0.35 -13.98 10.58
CA ASP A 234 0.32 -14.38 9.34
C ASP A 234 1.41 -13.38 8.94
N VAL A 235 1.17 -12.06 9.07
CA VAL A 235 2.20 -11.02 8.86
C VAL A 235 3.35 -11.19 9.84
N LEU A 236 3.07 -11.39 11.13
CA LEU A 236 4.10 -11.62 12.13
C LEU A 236 4.90 -12.91 11.87
N ALA A 237 4.24 -13.97 11.40
CA ALA A 237 4.91 -15.22 11.05
C ALA A 237 5.91 -15.04 9.90
N MET A 238 5.51 -14.31 8.83
CA MET A 238 6.42 -13.99 7.72
C MET A 238 7.61 -13.13 8.19
N LEU A 239 7.37 -12.12 9.03
CA LEU A 239 8.44 -11.26 9.55
C LEU A 239 9.44 -12.03 10.42
N ARG A 240 8.97 -13.00 11.23
CA ARG A 240 9.85 -13.88 12.05
C ARG A 240 10.74 -14.78 11.21
N GLN A 241 10.30 -15.21 10.03
CA GLN A 241 11.13 -16.01 9.11
C GLN A 241 12.31 -15.22 8.54
N TRP A 242 12.28 -13.89 8.62
CA TRP A 242 13.33 -13.01 8.09
C TRP A 242 14.21 -12.36 9.17
N ALA A 243 13.94 -12.66 10.46
CA ALA A 243 14.64 -12.09 11.62
C ALA A 243 16.09 -12.63 11.78
#